data_9e43193ee7a0d21e1f36eef82e5dfbb7
#
_entry.id   9e43193ee7a0d21e1f36eef82e5dfbb7
#
_cell.length_a   1.000
_cell.length_b   1.000
_cell.length_c   1.000
_cell.angle_alpha   90.00
_cell.angle_beta   90.00
_cell.angle_gamma   90.00
#
_symmetry.space_group_name_H-M   'P 1'
#
loop_
_entity.id
_entity.type
_entity.pdbx_description
1 polymer ?
#
loop_
_entity_poly.entity_id
_entity_poly.type
_entity_poly.pdbx_seq_one_letter_code
_entity_poly.pdbx_strand_id
1 'polypeptide(L)'
;MPQQIRKRRQTTVQYQANDTQIERLGRGMIYRELHLQLNFTLDAASGNAIDATNTNRGDEWAVVKNIRVIANGSDVLRNFSGNQLRWLNKLVYGFEPRNPLAPGVSAGGSLAVSSSLVLPFWSIGTVRPLDTALDARQLTSLEIEIEWGDASSITSATDASFSSSPTLKVYSLESFGVEADFAQSRVFKIQESSVAVNDQHEVDIPVGSMYRGFMVNTSSSGVDGSNLDNVKLKSGTTVFVDQEAALLRDIANMRHGVHVTHDDAGTAEDAVFVSDNSDLAGWHYIDLVTDGRLKEALDTLGLAELTLELDVSTQTDITVLPLQIIPVRGGNGDG
;
A
#
# COMPACT_ATOMS: atom_id res chain seq x y z
N MET A 1 20.58 -25.95 -10.71
CA MET A 1 20.42 -25.11 -11.91
C MET A 1 20.72 -23.69 -11.52
N PRO A 2 21.27 -22.83 -12.40
CA PRO A 2 21.44 -21.43 -12.05
C PRO A 2 20.07 -20.79 -11.81
N GLN A 3 20.01 -19.87 -10.85
CA GLN A 3 18.82 -19.08 -10.59
C GLN A 3 18.40 -18.33 -11.85
N GLN A 4 17.14 -18.44 -12.24
CA GLN A 4 16.60 -17.72 -13.39
C GLN A 4 15.44 -16.82 -12.95
N ILE A 5 15.33 -15.70 -13.60
CA ILE A 5 14.26 -14.71 -13.38
C ILE A 5 13.43 -14.66 -14.66
N ARG A 6 12.09 -14.64 -14.48
CA ARG A 6 11.15 -14.49 -15.58
C ARG A 6 10.19 -13.35 -15.28
N LYS A 7 9.97 -12.53 -16.30
CA LYS A 7 8.91 -11.51 -16.32
C LYS A 7 7.88 -11.92 -17.35
N ARG A 8 6.63 -11.99 -16.97
CA ARG A 8 5.54 -12.30 -17.91
C ARG A 8 4.23 -11.65 -17.53
N ARG A 9 3.39 -11.44 -18.54
CA ARG A 9 1.99 -11.07 -18.31
C ARG A 9 1.24 -12.28 -17.78
N GLN A 10 0.50 -12.10 -16.68
CA GLN A 10 -0.36 -13.11 -16.10
C GLN A 10 -1.78 -12.98 -16.66
N THR A 11 -2.36 -11.82 -16.52
CA THR A 11 -3.76 -11.59 -16.90
C THR A 11 -4.02 -10.10 -17.16
N THR A 12 -5.23 -9.78 -17.54
CA THR A 12 -5.79 -8.42 -17.56
C THR A 12 -7.15 -8.45 -16.87
N VAL A 13 -7.27 -7.75 -15.77
CA VAL A 13 -8.53 -7.56 -15.06
C VAL A 13 -9.32 -6.48 -15.79
N GLN A 14 -10.52 -6.83 -16.24
CA GLN A 14 -11.41 -5.91 -16.94
C GLN A 14 -12.19 -5.08 -15.93
N TYR A 15 -12.52 -3.87 -16.31
CA TYR A 15 -13.31 -2.96 -15.50
C TYR A 15 -14.80 -3.34 -15.52
N GLN A 16 -15.38 -3.30 -14.33
CA GLN A 16 -16.83 -3.26 -14.15
C GLN A 16 -17.12 -2.31 -12.99
N ALA A 17 -17.82 -1.21 -13.26
CA ALA A 17 -18.04 -0.14 -12.29
C ALA A 17 -18.70 -0.69 -10.99
N ASN A 18 -18.13 -0.35 -9.85
CA ASN A 18 -18.61 -0.73 -8.53
C ASN A 18 -18.81 -2.25 -8.34
N ASP A 19 -18.00 -3.06 -8.98
CA ASP A 19 -18.05 -4.52 -8.91
C ASP A 19 -16.65 -5.11 -8.69
N THR A 20 -16.63 -6.39 -8.33
CA THR A 20 -15.41 -7.13 -8.04
C THR A 20 -15.11 -8.12 -9.16
N GLN A 21 -13.90 -8.10 -9.66
CA GLN A 21 -13.41 -9.00 -10.69
C GLN A 21 -12.29 -9.88 -10.13
N ILE A 22 -12.35 -11.17 -10.41
CA ILE A 22 -11.41 -12.18 -9.93
C ILE A 22 -10.70 -12.82 -11.11
N GLU A 23 -9.36 -12.83 -11.04
CA GLU A 23 -8.52 -13.45 -12.05
C GLU A 23 -7.52 -14.43 -11.44
N ARG A 24 -7.33 -15.56 -12.11
CA ARG A 24 -6.38 -16.57 -11.68
C ARG A 24 -4.97 -16.22 -12.09
N LEU A 25 -4.03 -16.39 -11.15
CA LEU A 25 -2.60 -16.28 -11.39
C LEU A 25 -1.98 -17.68 -11.59
N GLY A 26 -0.95 -17.74 -12.43
CA GLY A 26 -0.22 -18.99 -12.64
C GLY A 26 0.45 -19.49 -11.36
N ARG A 27 0.55 -20.79 -11.21
CA ARG A 27 1.29 -21.44 -10.11
C ARG A 27 2.56 -22.11 -10.66
N GLY A 28 3.38 -22.63 -9.79
CA GLY A 28 4.58 -23.37 -10.18
C GLY A 28 5.87 -22.57 -10.18
N MET A 29 5.85 -21.34 -9.70
CA MET A 29 6.97 -20.44 -9.58
C MET A 29 7.00 -19.76 -8.22
N ILE A 30 8.15 -19.14 -7.90
CA ILE A 30 8.29 -18.25 -6.76
C ILE A 30 8.03 -16.83 -7.24
N TYR A 31 6.97 -16.21 -6.76
CA TYR A 31 6.65 -14.82 -7.04
C TYR A 31 7.48 -13.90 -6.15
N ARG A 32 8.24 -13.01 -6.76
CA ARG A 32 8.88 -11.90 -6.06
C ARG A 32 7.89 -10.74 -5.91
N GLU A 33 7.23 -10.38 -7.02
CA GLU A 33 6.33 -9.25 -7.09
C GLU A 33 5.38 -9.36 -8.28
N LEU A 34 4.27 -8.63 -8.21
CA LEU A 34 3.42 -8.33 -9.36
C LEU A 34 3.62 -6.88 -9.77
N HIS A 35 3.70 -6.64 -11.07
CA HIS A 35 3.67 -5.31 -11.64
C HIS A 35 2.26 -5.05 -12.17
N LEU A 36 1.60 -4.06 -11.64
CA LEU A 36 0.25 -3.67 -11.97
C LEU A 36 0.29 -2.43 -12.85
N GLN A 37 -0.29 -2.50 -14.03
CA GLN A 37 -0.40 -1.36 -14.94
C GLN A 37 -1.87 -1.02 -15.17
N LEU A 38 -2.28 0.13 -14.65
CA LEU A 38 -3.60 0.70 -14.78
C LEU A 38 -3.65 1.62 -16.01
N ASN A 39 -4.63 1.43 -16.89
CA ASN A 39 -4.82 2.26 -18.09
C ASN A 39 -6.30 2.58 -18.25
N PHE A 40 -6.61 3.84 -18.56
CA PHE A 40 -7.95 4.32 -18.89
C PHE A 40 -7.86 5.68 -19.63
N THR A 41 -8.98 6.19 -20.12
CA THR A 41 -9.11 7.58 -20.58
C THR A 41 -10.19 8.25 -19.75
N LEU A 42 -9.81 9.33 -19.05
CA LEU A 42 -10.71 10.13 -18.22
C LEU A 42 -11.17 11.34 -19.02
N ASP A 43 -12.48 11.55 -19.06
CA ASP A 43 -13.13 12.65 -19.75
C ASP A 43 -13.72 13.63 -18.72
N ALA A 44 -13.49 14.90 -18.98
CA ALA A 44 -14.12 16.01 -18.28
C ALA A 44 -15.42 16.39 -19.00
N ALA A 45 -16.49 16.62 -18.23
CA ALA A 45 -17.74 17.10 -18.78
C ALA A 45 -17.60 18.50 -19.37
N SER A 46 -18.50 18.84 -20.30
CA SER A 46 -18.56 20.20 -20.86
C SER A 46 -18.88 21.21 -19.74
N GLY A 47 -17.95 22.12 -19.52
CA GLY A 47 -18.05 23.15 -18.48
C GLY A 47 -17.36 22.82 -17.15
N ASN A 48 -16.91 21.58 -16.93
CA ASN A 48 -16.24 21.13 -15.71
C ASN A 48 -14.84 20.61 -16.04
N ALA A 49 -13.79 21.35 -15.71
CA ALA A 49 -12.42 20.87 -15.84
C ALA A 49 -12.08 19.90 -14.69
N ILE A 50 -11.12 19.02 -14.92
CA ILE A 50 -10.49 18.20 -13.89
C ILE A 50 -9.10 18.76 -13.64
N ASP A 51 -8.86 19.23 -12.42
CA ASP A 51 -7.64 19.92 -12.04
C ASP A 51 -7.24 19.60 -10.58
N ALA A 52 -6.21 20.26 -10.11
CA ALA A 52 -5.70 20.06 -8.74
C ALA A 52 -6.69 20.45 -7.63
N THR A 53 -7.78 21.15 -7.94
CA THR A 53 -8.80 21.53 -6.94
C THR A 53 -9.84 20.43 -6.72
N ASN A 54 -9.96 19.50 -7.66
CA ASN A 54 -10.94 18.41 -7.64
C ASN A 54 -10.32 17.01 -7.83
N THR A 55 -8.99 16.90 -7.86
CA THR A 55 -8.24 15.65 -7.81
C THR A 55 -7.09 15.78 -6.85
N ASN A 56 -6.68 14.67 -6.23
CA ASN A 56 -5.48 14.60 -5.43
C ASN A 56 -4.39 13.79 -6.15
N ARG A 57 -3.16 13.95 -5.68
CA ARG A 57 -2.03 13.21 -6.19
C ARG A 57 -2.23 11.70 -5.97
N GLY A 58 -2.16 10.93 -7.04
CA GLY A 58 -2.36 9.48 -7.01
C GLY A 58 -3.81 9.01 -7.05
N ASP A 59 -4.76 9.90 -7.22
CA ASP A 59 -6.18 9.56 -7.30
C ASP A 59 -6.52 8.64 -8.47
N GLU A 60 -5.66 8.53 -9.50
CA GLU A 60 -5.86 7.54 -10.55
C GLU A 60 -5.98 6.11 -10.00
N TRP A 61 -5.32 5.83 -8.86
CA TRP A 61 -5.43 4.54 -8.19
C TRP A 61 -6.63 4.43 -7.27
N ALA A 62 -7.36 5.50 -7.01
CA ALA A 62 -8.59 5.49 -6.20
C ALA A 62 -9.74 4.73 -6.91
N VAL A 63 -9.67 4.57 -8.24
CA VAL A 63 -10.59 3.71 -8.98
C VAL A 63 -10.45 2.23 -8.60
N VAL A 64 -9.32 1.83 -8.05
CA VAL A 64 -9.08 0.49 -7.50
C VAL A 64 -9.37 0.53 -6.00
N LYS A 65 -10.61 0.25 -5.63
CA LYS A 65 -11.10 0.33 -4.24
C LYS A 65 -10.40 -0.67 -3.35
N ASN A 66 -10.19 -1.89 -3.87
CA ASN A 66 -9.50 -2.94 -3.13
C ASN A 66 -8.74 -3.88 -4.06
N ILE A 67 -7.59 -4.33 -3.57
CA ILE A 67 -6.76 -5.37 -4.21
C ILE A 67 -6.57 -6.46 -3.18
N ARG A 68 -7.03 -7.68 -3.49
CA ARG A 68 -6.75 -8.84 -2.67
C ARG A 68 -5.96 -9.87 -3.48
N VAL A 69 -4.96 -10.46 -2.87
CA VAL A 69 -4.31 -11.66 -3.40
C VAL A 69 -4.64 -12.81 -2.47
N ILE A 70 -5.29 -13.82 -3.00
CA ILE A 70 -5.84 -14.93 -2.23
C ILE A 70 -5.18 -16.22 -2.68
N ALA A 71 -4.66 -16.99 -1.71
CA ALA A 71 -4.11 -18.31 -1.91
C ALA A 71 -5.06 -19.36 -1.34
N ASN A 72 -5.06 -20.55 -1.94
CA ASN A 72 -5.80 -21.72 -1.46
C ASN A 72 -7.31 -21.46 -1.23
N GLY A 73 -7.88 -20.51 -1.95
CA GLY A 73 -9.30 -20.14 -1.91
C GLY A 73 -9.71 -19.24 -0.74
N SER A 74 -8.93 -19.12 0.33
CA SER A 74 -9.34 -18.33 1.50
C SER A 74 -8.19 -17.59 2.20
N ASP A 75 -6.96 -17.89 1.87
CA ASP A 75 -5.80 -17.37 2.55
C ASP A 75 -5.39 -16.02 1.95
N VAL A 76 -5.78 -14.94 2.59
CA VAL A 76 -5.51 -13.57 2.11
C VAL A 76 -4.07 -13.18 2.39
N LEU A 77 -3.28 -13.04 1.33
CA LEU A 77 -1.86 -12.67 1.40
C LEU A 77 -1.66 -11.16 1.34
N ARG A 78 -2.50 -10.48 0.59
CA ARG A 78 -2.49 -9.02 0.40
C ARG A 78 -3.90 -8.50 0.42
N ASN A 79 -4.11 -7.40 1.13
CA ASN A 79 -5.39 -6.71 1.19
C ASN A 79 -5.14 -5.21 1.43
N PHE A 80 -5.33 -4.39 0.41
CA PHE A 80 -5.20 -2.95 0.47
C PHE A 80 -5.87 -2.27 -0.74
N SER A 81 -6.13 -0.97 -0.66
CA SER A 81 -6.62 -0.18 -1.80
C SER A 81 -5.49 0.18 -2.77
N GLY A 82 -5.84 0.65 -3.97
CA GLY A 82 -4.87 1.16 -4.92
C GLY A 82 -4.02 2.29 -4.35
N ASN A 83 -4.62 3.23 -3.63
CA ASN A 83 -3.91 4.31 -2.96
C ASN A 83 -2.97 3.80 -1.85
N GLN A 84 -3.40 2.82 -1.05
CA GLN A 84 -2.56 2.20 -0.04
C GLN A 84 -1.34 1.49 -0.67
N LEU A 85 -1.54 0.80 -1.80
CA LEU A 85 -0.43 0.21 -2.54
C LEU A 85 0.53 1.27 -3.09
N ARG A 86 0.00 2.40 -3.56
CA ARG A 86 0.83 3.53 -4.01
C ARG A 86 1.73 4.05 -2.89
N TRP A 87 1.17 4.25 -1.70
CA TRP A 87 1.94 4.66 -0.53
C TRP A 87 2.98 3.61 -0.10
N LEU A 88 2.60 2.34 -0.14
CA LEU A 88 3.53 1.25 0.10
C LEU A 88 4.70 1.29 -0.90
N ASN A 89 4.44 1.54 -2.19
CA ASN A 89 5.48 1.68 -3.20
C ASN A 89 6.42 2.84 -2.91
N LYS A 90 5.89 3.98 -2.48
CA LYS A 90 6.70 5.13 -2.10
C LYS A 90 7.64 4.78 -0.95
N LEU A 91 7.13 4.12 0.07
CA LEU A 91 7.92 3.66 1.21
C LEU A 91 9.01 2.65 0.79
N VAL A 92 8.67 1.70 -0.10
CA VAL A 92 9.58 0.64 -0.57
C VAL A 92 10.72 1.19 -1.41
N TYR A 93 10.40 2.09 -2.35
CA TYR A 93 11.34 2.54 -3.40
C TYR A 93 11.91 3.93 -3.15
N GLY A 94 11.40 4.65 -2.15
CA GLY A 94 11.89 5.98 -1.78
C GLY A 94 11.57 7.09 -2.78
N PHE A 95 10.68 6.86 -3.74
CA PHE A 95 10.25 7.88 -4.69
C PHE A 95 8.78 7.73 -5.04
N GLU A 96 8.18 8.82 -5.46
CA GLU A 96 6.78 8.83 -5.85
C GLU A 96 6.58 8.25 -7.25
N PRO A 97 5.60 7.33 -7.44
CA PRO A 97 5.16 6.94 -8.77
C PRO A 97 4.68 8.16 -9.56
N ARG A 98 4.90 8.12 -10.89
CA ARG A 98 4.44 9.18 -11.79
C ARG A 98 2.98 9.54 -11.52
N ASN A 99 2.67 10.85 -11.46
CA ASN A 99 1.30 11.35 -11.40
C ASN A 99 0.80 11.68 -12.83
N PRO A 100 0.03 10.80 -13.47
CA PRO A 100 -0.48 11.02 -14.81
C PRO A 100 -1.63 12.05 -14.87
N LEU A 101 -2.21 12.41 -13.71
CA LEU A 101 -3.30 13.41 -13.63
C LEU A 101 -2.77 14.85 -13.52
N ALA A 102 -1.46 15.04 -13.30
CA ALA A 102 -0.86 16.35 -13.10
C ALA A 102 -1.17 17.39 -14.20
N PRO A 103 -1.31 17.01 -15.50
CA PRO A 103 -1.66 17.98 -16.54
C PRO A 103 -3.10 18.52 -16.43
N GLY A 104 -3.96 17.83 -15.64
CA GLY A 104 -5.39 18.12 -15.62
C GLY A 104 -6.10 17.79 -16.93
N VAL A 105 -7.42 18.02 -16.99
CA VAL A 105 -8.25 17.84 -18.18
C VAL A 105 -9.10 19.08 -18.34
N SER A 106 -8.97 19.78 -19.46
CA SER A 106 -9.83 20.94 -19.76
C SER A 106 -11.30 20.51 -19.90
N ALA A 107 -12.22 21.42 -19.62
CA ALA A 107 -13.65 21.17 -19.80
C ALA A 107 -13.98 20.61 -21.18
N GLY A 108 -14.69 19.50 -21.26
CA GLY A 108 -14.98 18.77 -22.49
C GLY A 108 -13.79 18.04 -23.13
N GLY A 109 -12.64 18.01 -22.46
CA GLY A 109 -11.44 17.30 -22.91
C GLY A 109 -11.33 15.89 -22.37
N SER A 110 -10.26 15.21 -22.82
CA SER A 110 -9.93 13.83 -22.41
C SER A 110 -8.45 13.69 -22.07
N LEU A 111 -8.13 12.84 -21.08
CA LEU A 111 -6.76 12.51 -20.69
C LEU A 111 -6.55 11.00 -20.67
N ALA A 112 -5.59 10.51 -21.44
CA ALA A 112 -5.15 9.13 -21.37
C ALA A 112 -4.23 8.94 -20.15
N VAL A 113 -4.65 8.08 -19.24
CA VAL A 113 -3.95 7.75 -18.00
C VAL A 113 -3.27 6.41 -18.14
N SER A 114 -1.99 6.34 -17.79
CA SER A 114 -1.23 5.11 -17.64
C SER A 114 -0.33 5.23 -16.41
N SER A 115 -0.59 4.41 -15.39
CA SER A 115 0.14 4.39 -14.13
C SER A 115 0.50 2.97 -13.76
N SER A 116 1.62 2.78 -13.07
CA SER A 116 2.08 1.45 -12.70
C SER A 116 2.54 1.41 -11.25
N LEU A 117 2.15 0.36 -10.54
CA LEU A 117 2.60 0.05 -9.18
C LEU A 117 3.16 -1.36 -9.10
N VAL A 118 3.97 -1.58 -8.09
CA VAL A 118 4.53 -2.89 -7.76
C VAL A 118 3.87 -3.40 -6.48
N LEU A 119 3.40 -4.65 -6.54
CA LEU A 119 2.88 -5.37 -5.38
C LEU A 119 3.94 -6.40 -4.97
N PRO A 120 4.75 -6.12 -3.92
CA PRO A 120 5.80 -7.02 -3.48
C PRO A 120 5.22 -8.20 -2.68
N PHE A 121 5.76 -9.40 -2.90
CA PHE A 121 5.56 -10.55 -2.02
C PHE A 121 6.69 -10.71 -1.00
N TRP A 122 7.80 -10.01 -1.20
CA TRP A 122 8.88 -9.93 -0.23
C TRP A 122 8.59 -8.89 0.85
N SER A 123 9.16 -9.09 2.02
CA SER A 123 9.04 -8.13 3.12
C SER A 123 9.90 -6.91 2.85
N ILE A 124 9.31 -5.72 2.98
CA ILE A 124 9.95 -4.44 2.71
C ILE A 124 11.22 -4.29 3.56
N GLY A 125 12.29 -3.78 2.95
CA GLY A 125 13.56 -3.52 3.64
C GLY A 125 14.36 -4.76 4.01
N THR A 126 14.00 -5.96 3.52
CA THR A 126 14.82 -7.14 3.75
C THR A 126 16.03 -7.19 2.83
N VAL A 127 17.17 -7.65 3.37
CA VAL A 127 18.43 -7.81 2.61
C VAL A 127 18.28 -8.88 1.53
N ARG A 128 17.42 -9.87 1.76
CA ARG A 128 17.18 -10.99 0.83
C ARG A 128 15.70 -11.09 0.48
N PRO A 129 15.27 -10.52 -0.64
CA PRO A 129 13.86 -10.58 -1.05
C PRO A 129 13.29 -12.00 -1.18
N LEU A 130 14.14 -13.00 -1.47
CA LEU A 130 13.69 -14.38 -1.60
C LEU A 130 13.29 -15.05 -0.28
N ASP A 131 13.78 -14.56 0.86
CA ASP A 131 13.48 -15.15 2.17
C ASP A 131 11.98 -15.08 2.51
N THR A 132 11.24 -14.15 1.90
CA THR A 132 9.81 -13.97 2.11
C THR A 132 8.99 -13.95 0.82
N ALA A 133 9.61 -14.27 -0.31
CA ALA A 133 8.91 -14.37 -1.59
C ALA A 133 7.86 -15.50 -1.56
N LEU A 134 6.80 -15.34 -2.32
CA LEU A 134 5.69 -16.29 -2.32
C LEU A 134 6.04 -17.53 -3.15
N ASP A 135 6.19 -18.68 -2.52
CA ASP A 135 6.29 -19.96 -3.22
C ASP A 135 4.90 -20.46 -3.66
N ALA A 136 4.53 -20.13 -4.90
CA ALA A 136 3.24 -20.55 -5.44
C ALA A 136 3.20 -22.01 -5.91
N ARG A 137 4.32 -22.74 -5.88
CA ARG A 137 4.38 -24.15 -6.31
C ARG A 137 3.57 -25.06 -5.41
N GLN A 138 3.42 -24.69 -4.14
CA GLN A 138 2.72 -25.47 -3.13
C GLN A 138 1.25 -25.03 -2.95
N LEU A 139 0.80 -24.00 -3.65
CA LEU A 139 -0.56 -23.51 -3.52
C LEU A 139 -1.53 -24.34 -4.36
N THR A 140 -2.76 -24.50 -3.88
CA THR A 140 -3.87 -25.11 -4.63
C THR A 140 -4.52 -24.13 -5.60
N SER A 141 -4.60 -22.85 -5.21
CA SER A 141 -5.01 -21.72 -6.05
C SER A 141 -4.22 -20.47 -5.71
N LEU A 142 -4.13 -19.55 -6.66
CA LEU A 142 -3.64 -18.19 -6.46
C LEU A 142 -4.46 -17.27 -7.34
N GLU A 143 -5.10 -16.29 -6.73
CA GLU A 143 -6.05 -15.40 -7.40
C GLU A 143 -5.76 -13.96 -7.00
N ILE A 144 -6.01 -13.04 -7.94
CA ILE A 144 -6.06 -11.62 -7.67
C ILE A 144 -7.50 -11.15 -7.83
N GLU A 145 -7.98 -10.47 -6.84
CA GLU A 145 -9.32 -9.90 -6.78
C GLU A 145 -9.22 -8.39 -6.75
N ILE A 146 -9.94 -7.73 -7.64
CA ILE A 146 -9.95 -6.28 -7.80
C ILE A 146 -11.39 -5.78 -7.67
N GLU A 147 -11.61 -4.96 -6.66
CA GLU A 147 -12.83 -4.20 -6.49
C GLU A 147 -12.67 -2.84 -7.17
N TRP A 148 -13.51 -2.57 -8.14
CA TRP A 148 -13.49 -1.34 -8.90
C TRP A 148 -14.41 -0.28 -8.29
N GLY A 149 -14.01 0.98 -8.40
CA GLY A 149 -14.87 2.14 -8.22
C GLY A 149 -15.37 2.66 -9.57
N ASP A 150 -15.64 3.94 -9.63
CA ASP A 150 -16.03 4.67 -10.84
C ASP A 150 -15.23 5.97 -10.99
N ALA A 151 -15.56 6.80 -11.96
CA ALA A 151 -14.84 8.06 -12.21
C ALA A 151 -14.91 9.03 -11.01
N SER A 152 -16.01 8.99 -10.23
CA SER A 152 -16.16 9.80 -9.02
C SER A 152 -15.17 9.44 -7.90
N SER A 153 -14.54 8.26 -7.99
CA SER A 153 -13.47 7.86 -7.09
C SER A 153 -12.15 8.60 -7.36
N ILE A 154 -11.98 9.09 -8.60
CA ILE A 154 -10.75 9.77 -9.05
C ILE A 154 -10.86 11.27 -8.85
N THR A 155 -12.03 11.84 -9.10
CA THR A 155 -12.25 13.28 -9.10
C THR A 155 -13.62 13.66 -8.56
N SER A 156 -13.70 14.77 -7.85
CA SER A 156 -14.98 15.37 -7.46
C SER A 156 -15.62 16.23 -8.54
N ALA A 157 -14.99 16.35 -9.73
CA ALA A 157 -15.58 17.05 -10.87
C ALA A 157 -16.89 16.37 -11.30
N THR A 158 -17.96 17.16 -11.45
CA THR A 158 -19.28 16.66 -11.83
C THR A 158 -19.27 16.07 -13.22
N ASP A 159 -19.92 14.92 -13.39
CA ASP A 159 -20.11 14.22 -14.67
C ASP A 159 -18.80 13.78 -15.35
N ALA A 160 -17.72 13.60 -14.59
CA ALA A 160 -16.52 12.95 -15.10
C ALA A 160 -16.83 11.49 -15.48
N SER A 161 -16.25 11.00 -16.57
CA SER A 161 -16.53 9.66 -17.09
C SER A 161 -15.29 9.02 -17.74
N PHE A 162 -15.41 7.74 -18.11
CA PHE A 162 -14.38 7.04 -18.88
C PHE A 162 -14.80 6.85 -20.32
N SER A 163 -14.10 7.48 -21.27
CA SER A 163 -14.26 7.15 -22.70
C SER A 163 -13.54 5.87 -23.10
N SER A 164 -12.48 5.52 -22.37
CA SER A 164 -11.89 4.17 -22.40
C SER A 164 -11.89 3.63 -20.99
N SER A 165 -12.66 2.56 -20.78
CA SER A 165 -12.81 1.93 -19.46
C SER A 165 -11.48 1.49 -18.87
N PRO A 166 -11.31 1.58 -17.55
CA PRO A 166 -10.13 1.10 -16.86
C PRO A 166 -9.79 -0.35 -17.19
N THR A 167 -8.52 -0.64 -17.31
CA THR A 167 -7.99 -2.01 -17.40
C THR A 167 -6.77 -2.13 -16.51
N LEU A 168 -6.65 -3.23 -15.77
CA LEU A 168 -5.49 -3.52 -14.95
C LEU A 168 -4.74 -4.71 -15.55
N LYS A 169 -3.58 -4.44 -16.16
CA LYS A 169 -2.68 -5.49 -16.63
C LYS A 169 -1.79 -5.94 -15.50
N VAL A 170 -1.74 -7.25 -15.27
CA VAL A 170 -0.97 -7.89 -14.21
C VAL A 170 0.20 -8.63 -14.82
N TYR A 171 1.41 -8.25 -14.46
CA TYR A 171 2.64 -8.93 -14.81
C TYR A 171 3.29 -9.49 -13.56
N SER A 172 4.05 -10.55 -13.68
CA SER A 172 4.82 -11.14 -12.57
C SER A 172 6.32 -11.03 -12.80
N LEU A 173 7.05 -10.84 -11.72
CA LEU A 173 8.46 -11.13 -11.61
C LEU A 173 8.61 -12.41 -10.80
N GLU A 174 9.10 -13.45 -11.45
CA GLU A 174 9.17 -14.80 -10.91
C GLU A 174 10.61 -15.32 -10.87
N SER A 175 10.89 -16.20 -9.90
CA SER A 175 12.13 -16.95 -9.82
C SER A 175 11.88 -18.44 -9.95
N PHE A 176 12.84 -19.15 -10.55
CA PHE A 176 12.87 -20.60 -10.60
C PHE A 176 14.31 -21.11 -10.43
N GLY A 177 14.46 -22.39 -10.09
CA GLY A 177 15.75 -22.96 -9.76
C GLY A 177 16.31 -22.50 -8.40
N VAL A 178 15.46 -21.99 -7.53
CA VAL A 178 15.78 -21.61 -6.13
C VAL A 178 14.71 -22.17 -5.20
N GLU A 179 15.04 -22.27 -3.93
CA GLU A 179 14.08 -22.53 -2.86
C GLU A 179 13.68 -21.20 -2.24
N ALA A 180 12.39 -21.05 -1.91
CA ALA A 180 11.90 -19.95 -1.12
C ALA A 180 12.02 -20.35 0.34
N ASP A 181 12.79 -19.57 1.11
CA ASP A 181 13.39 -20.18 2.27
C ASP A 181 12.56 -20.17 3.56
N PHE A 182 12.01 -19.07 4.06
CA PHE A 182 11.76 -19.14 5.51
C PHE A 182 10.45 -18.58 6.00
N ALA A 183 9.85 -17.68 5.26
CA ALA A 183 8.69 -16.97 5.75
C ALA A 183 7.80 -16.49 4.62
N GLN A 184 6.53 -16.28 4.93
CA GLN A 184 5.56 -15.66 4.06
C GLN A 184 5.27 -14.25 4.54
N SER A 185 5.46 -13.27 3.68
CA SER A 185 5.03 -11.90 3.99
C SER A 185 3.54 -11.75 3.71
N ARG A 186 2.82 -11.17 4.66
CA ARG A 186 1.41 -10.78 4.51
C ARG A 186 1.23 -9.31 4.82
N VAL A 187 0.27 -8.70 4.13
CA VAL A 187 -0.22 -7.36 4.44
C VAL A 187 -1.73 -7.42 4.44
N PHE A 188 -2.33 -7.17 5.57
CA PHE A 188 -3.78 -7.10 5.71
C PHE A 188 -4.20 -5.72 6.21
N LYS A 189 -5.48 -5.44 6.17
CA LYS A 189 -6.05 -4.15 6.52
C LYS A 189 -6.93 -4.28 7.76
N ILE A 190 -6.65 -3.45 8.76
CA ILE A 190 -7.55 -3.17 9.88
C ILE A 190 -8.08 -1.77 9.63
N GLN A 191 -9.39 -1.60 9.61
CA GLN A 191 -10.03 -0.31 9.30
C GLN A 191 -11.09 0.01 10.33
N GLU A 192 -11.04 1.23 10.84
CA GLU A 192 -12.02 1.79 11.74
C GLU A 192 -12.50 3.14 11.19
N SER A 193 -13.79 3.34 11.15
CA SER A 193 -14.41 4.52 10.55
C SER A 193 -14.88 5.49 11.61
N SER A 194 -14.74 6.78 11.34
CA SER A 194 -15.26 7.87 12.16
C SER A 194 -14.80 7.79 13.63
N VAL A 195 -13.54 7.44 13.84
CA VAL A 195 -12.95 7.42 15.19
C VAL A 195 -12.98 8.83 15.77
N ALA A 196 -13.63 8.98 16.92
CA ALA A 196 -13.74 10.25 17.63
C ALA A 196 -12.38 10.66 18.23
N VAL A 197 -12.25 11.94 18.56
CA VAL A 197 -11.11 12.45 19.33
C VAL A 197 -10.97 11.65 20.63
N ASN A 198 -9.81 11.06 20.83
CA ASN A 198 -9.53 10.18 21.95
C ASN A 198 -8.03 10.04 22.16
N ASP A 199 -7.54 10.36 23.35
CA ASP A 199 -6.12 10.28 23.71
C ASP A 199 -5.59 8.83 23.75
N GLN A 200 -6.46 7.83 23.79
CA GLN A 200 -6.09 6.42 23.95
C GLN A 200 -7.00 5.50 23.11
N HIS A 201 -7.09 5.78 21.83
CA HIS A 201 -7.81 4.88 20.92
C HIS A 201 -7.00 3.61 20.67
N GLU A 202 -7.55 2.46 20.99
CA GLU A 202 -6.84 1.17 20.90
C GLU A 202 -7.29 0.37 19.67
N VAL A 203 -6.32 -0.07 18.89
CA VAL A 203 -6.50 -0.99 17.76
C VAL A 203 -5.82 -2.31 18.09
N ASP A 204 -6.59 -3.38 18.14
CA ASP A 204 -6.08 -4.72 18.43
C ASP A 204 -5.32 -5.29 17.22
N ILE A 205 -4.09 -5.71 17.45
CA ILE A 205 -3.24 -6.36 16.46
C ILE A 205 -3.19 -7.87 16.74
N PRO A 206 -3.49 -8.74 15.77
CA PRO A 206 -3.41 -10.19 15.97
C PRO A 206 -2.02 -10.62 16.42
N VAL A 207 -1.95 -11.49 17.40
CA VAL A 207 -0.70 -12.08 17.90
C VAL A 207 -0.43 -13.47 17.28
N GLY A 208 0.73 -14.04 17.50
CA GLY A 208 1.10 -15.38 17.01
C GLY A 208 1.89 -15.37 15.69
N SER A 209 2.45 -14.23 15.30
CA SER A 209 3.31 -14.05 14.12
C SER A 209 4.40 -13.03 14.41
N MET A 210 5.22 -12.75 13.42
CA MET A 210 6.20 -11.66 13.50
C MET A 210 5.71 -10.44 12.72
N TYR A 211 6.10 -9.24 13.16
CA TYR A 211 5.78 -7.99 12.48
C TYR A 211 7.05 -7.22 12.10
N ARG A 212 7.15 -6.91 10.82
CA ARG A 212 8.18 -6.02 10.26
C ARG A 212 7.95 -4.58 10.70
N GLY A 213 6.70 -4.17 10.77
CA GLY A 213 6.27 -2.82 11.08
C GLY A 213 4.79 -2.63 10.79
N PHE A 214 4.34 -1.40 10.94
CA PHE A 214 2.95 -1.02 10.73
C PHE A 214 2.90 0.29 9.95
N MET A 215 2.05 0.34 8.92
CA MET A 215 1.67 1.60 8.29
C MET A 215 0.32 2.01 8.87
N VAL A 216 0.25 3.20 9.41
CA VAL A 216 -0.98 3.81 9.93
C VAL A 216 -1.36 4.96 9.03
N ASN A 217 -2.57 4.93 8.53
CA ASN A 217 -3.15 6.00 7.72
C ASN A 217 -4.35 6.60 8.41
N THR A 218 -4.42 7.90 8.42
CA THR A 218 -5.62 8.66 8.80
C THR A 218 -6.15 9.41 7.60
N SER A 219 -7.47 9.55 7.50
CA SER A 219 -8.04 10.43 6.49
C SER A 219 -7.62 11.87 6.80
N SER A 220 -6.84 12.46 5.92
CA SER A 220 -6.41 13.83 6.10
C SER A 220 -7.52 14.82 5.71
N SER A 221 -7.88 15.70 6.62
CA SER A 221 -8.62 16.90 6.30
C SER A 221 -7.73 18.11 6.65
N GLY A 222 -6.79 18.45 5.80
CA GLY A 222 -5.96 19.62 6.04
C GLY A 222 -4.50 19.46 5.65
N VAL A 223 -3.79 20.56 5.67
CA VAL A 223 -2.42 20.72 5.17
C VAL A 223 -1.41 19.82 5.89
N ASP A 224 -1.60 19.60 7.19
CA ASP A 224 -0.66 18.82 8.00
C ASP A 224 -0.93 17.31 7.99
N GLY A 225 -2.11 16.88 7.52
CA GLY A 225 -2.48 15.47 7.38
C GLY A 225 -2.37 14.65 8.66
N SER A 226 -2.14 15.29 9.79
CA SER A 226 -1.97 14.63 11.07
C SER A 226 -3.23 14.80 11.91
N ASN A 227 -4.03 13.74 11.95
CA ASN A 227 -5.10 13.62 12.91
C ASN A 227 -4.66 12.76 14.10
N LEU A 228 -3.36 12.51 14.21
CA LEU A 228 -2.72 11.80 15.31
C LEU A 228 -1.62 12.65 15.94
N ASP A 229 -1.61 12.70 17.26
CA ASP A 229 -0.55 13.34 18.05
C ASP A 229 0.50 12.33 18.46
N ASN A 230 0.12 11.14 18.92
CA ASN A 230 1.04 10.11 19.35
C ASN A 230 0.63 8.71 18.88
N VAL A 231 1.62 7.84 18.73
CA VAL A 231 1.46 6.44 18.37
C VAL A 231 2.26 5.59 19.34
N LYS A 232 1.58 4.64 20.01
CA LYS A 232 2.20 3.72 20.96
C LYS A 232 1.87 2.28 20.61
N LEU A 233 2.89 1.43 20.52
CA LEU A 233 2.75 -0.02 20.37
C LEU A 233 3.10 -0.69 21.69
N LYS A 234 2.15 -1.45 22.26
CA LYS A 234 2.30 -2.06 23.59
C LYS A 234 1.74 -3.47 23.66
N SER A 235 2.22 -4.23 24.65
CA SER A 235 1.65 -5.49 25.09
C SER A 235 1.58 -5.47 26.61
N GLY A 236 0.38 -5.39 27.17
CA GLY A 236 0.18 -5.14 28.61
C GLY A 236 0.91 -3.88 29.06
N THR A 237 1.87 -4.02 29.96
CA THR A 237 2.70 -2.93 30.49
C THR A 237 3.99 -2.69 29.70
N THR A 238 4.32 -3.56 28.75
CA THR A 238 5.53 -3.43 27.93
C THR A 238 5.25 -2.55 26.71
N VAL A 239 6.01 -1.47 26.60
CA VAL A 239 5.93 -0.54 25.47
C VAL A 239 7.09 -0.81 24.53
N PHE A 240 6.79 -1.07 23.26
CA PHE A 240 7.79 -1.28 22.19
C PHE A 240 8.09 0.01 21.43
N VAL A 241 7.07 0.85 21.21
CA VAL A 241 7.16 2.14 20.54
C VAL A 241 6.28 3.12 21.28
N ASP A 242 6.77 4.35 21.47
CA ASP A 242 6.01 5.49 22.02
C ASP A 242 6.62 6.75 21.39
N GLN A 243 5.96 7.26 20.35
CA GLN A 243 6.53 8.35 19.54
C GLN A 243 5.43 9.28 19.03
N GLU A 244 5.75 10.56 18.93
CA GLU A 244 4.91 11.54 18.24
C GLU A 244 4.73 11.15 16.77
N ALA A 245 3.53 11.30 16.27
CA ALA A 245 3.17 10.96 14.90
C ALA A 245 3.98 11.77 13.87
N ALA A 246 4.26 13.04 14.15
CA ALA A 246 5.10 13.88 13.33
C ALA A 246 6.54 13.33 13.23
N LEU A 247 7.13 12.89 14.36
CA LEU A 247 8.46 12.32 14.39
C LEU A 247 8.54 11.02 13.56
N LEU A 248 7.53 10.14 13.66
CA LEU A 248 7.46 8.92 12.85
C LEU A 248 7.46 9.24 11.35
N ARG A 249 6.68 10.24 10.92
CA ARG A 249 6.64 10.71 9.54
C ARG A 249 8.01 11.23 9.09
N ASP A 250 8.63 12.07 9.86
CA ASP A 250 9.93 12.69 9.52
C ASP A 250 11.05 11.64 9.43
N ILE A 251 11.07 10.68 10.36
CA ILE A 251 12.02 9.57 10.31
C ILE A 251 11.76 8.68 9.08
N ALA A 252 10.50 8.40 8.76
CA ALA A 252 10.16 7.63 7.56
C ALA A 252 10.62 8.36 6.28
N ASN A 253 10.41 9.67 6.19
CA ASN A 253 10.89 10.49 5.09
C ASN A 253 12.42 10.42 4.95
N MET A 254 13.15 10.55 6.04
CA MET A 254 14.62 10.48 6.03
C MET A 254 15.15 9.09 5.66
N ARG A 255 14.56 8.03 6.19
CA ARG A 255 15.03 6.65 5.97
C ARG A 255 14.70 6.11 4.58
N HIS A 256 13.54 6.46 4.07
CA HIS A 256 13.02 5.92 2.82
C HIS A 256 13.18 6.87 1.64
N GLY A 257 13.92 7.99 1.84
CA GLY A 257 14.24 8.93 0.77
C GLY A 257 13.00 9.55 0.12
N VAL A 258 11.91 9.69 0.88
CA VAL A 258 10.70 10.35 0.38
C VAL A 258 11.04 11.83 0.23
N HIS A 259 11.44 12.22 -0.97
CA HIS A 259 11.70 13.60 -1.28
C HIS A 259 10.39 14.39 -1.30
N VAL A 260 10.41 15.54 -0.66
CA VAL A 260 9.37 16.55 -0.87
C VAL A 260 9.44 16.92 -2.34
N THR A 261 8.40 16.61 -3.09
CA THR A 261 8.34 17.01 -4.48
C THR A 261 8.15 18.52 -4.55
N HIS A 262 8.99 19.15 -5.34
CA HIS A 262 8.84 20.55 -5.68
C HIS A 262 7.52 20.70 -6.43
N ASP A 263 6.59 21.44 -5.87
CA ASP A 263 5.37 21.79 -6.60
C ASP A 263 5.71 22.96 -7.53
N ASP A 264 5.84 22.68 -8.83
CA ASP A 264 6.06 23.69 -9.89
C ASP A 264 4.80 24.52 -10.18
N ALA A 265 3.88 24.63 -9.23
CA ALA A 265 2.71 25.47 -9.34
C ALA A 265 3.09 26.96 -9.28
N GLY A 266 3.69 27.43 -10.36
CA GLY A 266 3.64 28.80 -10.80
C GLY A 266 4.50 29.81 -10.05
N THR A 267 5.53 30.28 -10.72
CA THR A 267 6.48 31.36 -10.48
C THR A 267 7.68 31.00 -9.60
N ALA A 268 8.85 31.14 -10.20
CA ALA A 268 10.16 30.77 -9.64
C ALA A 268 10.57 31.50 -8.35
N GLU A 269 9.73 32.34 -7.81
CA GLU A 269 10.00 33.09 -6.58
C GLU A 269 9.28 32.52 -5.36
N ASP A 270 8.27 31.67 -5.56
CA ASP A 270 7.52 31.01 -4.48
C ASP A 270 7.76 29.50 -4.43
N ALA A 271 8.96 29.07 -4.68
CA ALA A 271 9.38 27.70 -4.35
C ALA A 271 9.38 27.53 -2.84
N VAL A 272 8.20 27.59 -2.25
CA VAL A 272 7.97 27.16 -0.89
C VAL A 272 8.24 25.66 -0.91
N PHE A 273 9.17 25.20 -0.11
CA PHE A 273 9.22 23.81 0.30
C PHE A 273 7.89 23.54 1.01
N VAL A 274 6.91 23.09 0.28
CA VAL A 274 5.61 22.72 0.85
C VAL A 274 5.83 21.39 1.54
N SER A 275 6.41 21.47 2.74
CA SER A 275 6.54 20.33 3.64
C SER A 275 5.19 19.67 3.91
N ASP A 276 4.12 20.38 3.70
CA ASP A 276 2.77 20.05 4.14
C ASP A 276 1.96 19.29 3.09
N ASN A 277 2.34 19.36 1.82
CA ASN A 277 1.92 18.42 0.78
C ASN A 277 2.90 17.26 0.68
N SER A 278 3.56 16.92 1.78
CA SER A 278 4.32 15.68 1.80
C SER A 278 3.33 14.57 1.43
N ASP A 279 3.67 13.84 0.39
CA ASP A 279 2.87 12.72 -0.10
C ASP A 279 2.68 11.61 0.95
N LEU A 280 3.21 11.80 2.16
CA LEU A 280 2.97 11.01 3.35
C LEU A 280 2.01 11.70 4.33
N ALA A 281 1.31 12.78 3.92
CA ALA A 281 0.29 13.38 4.76
C ALA A 281 -0.73 12.32 5.22
N GLY A 282 -0.95 12.24 6.52
CA GLY A 282 -1.79 11.21 7.13
C GLY A 282 -1.22 9.79 7.12
N TRP A 283 0.02 9.56 6.67
CA TRP A 283 0.69 8.27 6.74
C TRP A 283 1.83 8.28 7.75
N HIS A 284 1.82 7.29 8.63
CA HIS A 284 2.84 7.09 9.65
C HIS A 284 3.39 5.67 9.53
N TYR A 285 4.69 5.52 9.55
CA TYR A 285 5.32 4.20 9.45
C TYR A 285 6.12 3.88 10.71
N ILE A 286 5.68 2.84 11.40
CA ILE A 286 6.40 2.25 12.54
C ILE A 286 7.33 1.18 11.98
N ASP A 287 8.62 1.49 11.92
CA ASP A 287 9.67 0.59 11.45
C ASP A 287 10.30 -0.16 12.62
N LEU A 288 10.08 -1.46 12.70
CA LEU A 288 10.62 -2.32 13.75
C LEU A 288 11.92 -3.02 13.33
N VAL A 289 12.27 -2.98 12.02
CA VAL A 289 13.46 -3.64 11.49
C VAL A 289 14.40 -2.62 10.87
N THR A 290 15.36 -2.15 11.63
CA THR A 290 16.21 -1.02 11.25
C THR A 290 17.45 -1.44 10.47
N ASP A 291 17.92 -2.69 10.62
CA ASP A 291 19.10 -3.23 9.93
C ASP A 291 18.76 -4.09 8.69
N GLY A 292 17.47 -4.19 8.34
CA GLY A 292 16.99 -4.99 7.22
C GLY A 292 17.00 -6.51 7.47
N ARG A 293 17.24 -6.96 8.68
CA ARG A 293 17.26 -8.38 9.04
C ARG A 293 15.95 -8.80 9.71
N LEU A 294 15.34 -9.86 9.21
CA LEU A 294 14.07 -10.35 9.76
C LEU A 294 14.12 -10.73 11.25
N LYS A 295 15.28 -11.02 11.80
CA LYS A 295 15.46 -11.30 13.22
C LYS A 295 15.14 -10.13 14.15
N GLU A 296 15.10 -8.89 13.63
CA GLU A 296 14.68 -7.70 14.37
C GLU A 296 13.15 -7.54 14.39
N ALA A 297 12.44 -8.29 13.55
CA ALA A 297 10.99 -8.24 13.53
C ALA A 297 10.42 -8.57 14.91
N LEU A 298 9.37 -7.86 15.31
CA LEU A 298 8.70 -8.09 16.58
C LEU A 298 8.05 -9.48 16.59
N ASP A 299 8.56 -10.38 17.39
CA ASP A 299 7.96 -11.70 17.61
C ASP A 299 6.83 -11.60 18.63
N THR A 300 5.63 -12.00 18.21
CA THR A 300 4.43 -11.98 19.06
C THR A 300 3.95 -13.36 19.47
N LEU A 301 4.72 -14.43 19.20
CA LEU A 301 4.33 -15.80 19.52
C LEU A 301 4.09 -16.05 21.03
N GLY A 302 4.77 -15.28 21.89
CA GLY A 302 4.65 -15.39 23.34
C GLY A 302 3.79 -14.30 23.98
N LEU A 303 3.19 -13.40 23.21
CA LEU A 303 2.38 -12.32 23.72
C LEU A 303 0.92 -12.75 23.85
N ALA A 304 0.26 -12.29 24.93
CA ALA A 304 -1.16 -12.50 25.12
C ALA A 304 -1.99 -11.52 24.27
N GLU A 305 -1.46 -10.32 24.05
CA GLU A 305 -2.10 -9.25 23.29
C GLU A 305 -1.03 -8.35 22.64
N LEU A 306 -1.41 -7.64 21.62
CA LEU A 306 -0.63 -6.57 21.03
C LEU A 306 -1.60 -5.45 20.65
N THR A 307 -1.39 -4.26 21.14
CA THR A 307 -2.27 -3.12 20.95
C THR A 307 -1.50 -1.95 20.36
N LEU A 308 -2.08 -1.35 19.35
CA LEU A 308 -1.65 -0.05 18.83
C LEU A 308 -2.55 1.01 19.42
N GLU A 309 -2.03 1.81 20.36
CA GLU A 309 -2.72 2.93 20.98
C GLU A 309 -2.40 4.20 20.21
N LEU A 310 -3.44 4.92 19.83
CA LEU A 310 -3.39 6.11 19.00
C LEU A 310 -4.00 7.29 19.74
N ASP A 311 -3.27 8.39 19.81
CA ASP A 311 -3.78 9.68 20.29
C ASP A 311 -4.40 10.42 19.11
N VAL A 312 -5.73 10.43 19.06
CA VAL A 312 -6.53 10.96 17.94
C VAL A 312 -6.95 12.39 18.26
N SER A 313 -6.33 13.37 17.65
CA SER A 313 -6.59 14.80 17.89
C SER A 313 -7.77 15.36 17.08
N THR A 314 -8.12 14.70 15.98
CA THR A 314 -9.26 15.09 15.13
C THR A 314 -10.00 13.86 14.65
N GLN A 315 -11.35 13.89 14.63
CA GLN A 315 -12.14 12.76 14.14
C GLN A 315 -11.69 12.33 12.74
N THR A 316 -11.42 11.04 12.57
CA THR A 316 -10.82 10.51 11.35
C THR A 316 -11.17 9.04 11.11
N ASP A 317 -11.02 8.59 9.88
CA ASP A 317 -10.96 7.16 9.59
C ASP A 317 -9.51 6.67 9.77
N ILE A 318 -9.36 5.54 10.43
CA ILE A 318 -8.06 4.94 10.68
C ILE A 318 -7.92 3.66 9.88
N THR A 319 -6.81 3.52 9.18
CA THR A 319 -6.42 2.26 8.54
C THR A 319 -5.04 1.85 9.01
N VAL A 320 -4.92 0.66 9.55
CA VAL A 320 -3.65 0.06 9.90
C VAL A 320 -3.34 -1.06 8.92
N LEU A 321 -2.13 -1.04 8.35
CA LEU A 321 -1.59 -2.10 7.49
C LEU A 321 -0.43 -2.79 8.21
N PRO A 322 -0.68 -3.87 8.95
CA PRO A 322 0.38 -4.67 9.55
C PRO A 322 1.21 -5.36 8.47
N LEU A 323 2.53 -5.19 8.53
CA LEU A 323 3.50 -5.88 7.68
C LEU A 323 3.93 -7.17 8.39
N GLN A 324 3.12 -8.20 8.23
CA GLN A 324 3.26 -9.47 8.93
C GLN A 324 4.24 -10.41 8.22
N ILE A 325 4.98 -11.16 9.01
CA ILE A 325 5.87 -12.24 8.57
C ILE A 325 5.42 -13.52 9.27
N ILE A 326 5.01 -14.49 8.49
CA ILE A 326 4.61 -15.80 9.00
C ILE A 326 5.76 -16.76 8.70
N PRO A 327 6.43 -17.31 9.72
CA PRO A 327 7.41 -18.37 9.52
C PRO A 327 6.72 -19.56 8.84
N VAL A 328 7.23 -19.98 7.70
CA VAL A 328 6.84 -21.27 7.13
C VAL A 328 7.49 -22.32 8.04
N ARG A 329 6.67 -23.07 8.78
CA ARG A 329 7.18 -24.21 9.53
C ARG A 329 7.77 -25.18 8.52
N GLY A 330 9.09 -25.22 8.43
CA GLY A 330 9.79 -26.23 7.67
C GLY A 330 9.27 -27.60 8.11
N GLY A 331 8.81 -28.39 7.15
CA GLY A 331 8.53 -29.78 7.42
C GLY A 331 9.77 -30.38 8.09
N ASN A 332 9.56 -30.94 9.27
CA ASN A 332 10.45 -31.79 10.04
C ASN A 332 11.94 -31.73 9.65
N GLY A 333 12.68 -30.81 10.24
CA GLY A 333 14.08 -31.02 10.46
C GLY A 333 14.22 -31.99 11.63
N ASP A 334 14.11 -33.28 11.35
CA ASP A 334 14.70 -34.29 12.20
C ASP A 334 16.21 -34.09 12.16
N GLY A 335 16.79 -33.82 13.33
CA GLY A 335 18.21 -33.77 13.50
C GLY A 335 18.57 -33.66 14.96
#